data_592c9a5d898dab8b2a647c7748f0596d
#
_entry.id   592c9a5d898dab8b2a647c7748f0596d
#
_cell.length_a   1.000
_cell.length_b   1.000
_cell.length_c   1.000
_cell.angle_alpha   90.00
_cell.angle_beta   90.00
_cell.angle_gamma   90.00
#
_symmetry.space_group_name_H-M   'P 1'
#
loop_
_entity.id
_entity.type
_entity.pdbx_description
1 polymer ?
#
loop_
_entity_poly.entity_id
_entity_poly.type
_entity_poly.pdbx_seq_one_letter_code
_entity_poly.pdbx_strand_id
1 'polypeptide(L)'
;MKNESVIKKYSLVDDQIIDNTIRPETIDEYIGQTEVKENIKVFVEAAKMRNEALDHVLLYGPPGLGKTTLAFIIAHELGTKIKTASGPSIEKTGDLAAILSSLEPGDVLFIDEIHRMPRYIEEVLYPAMEDFSLDIIVGSEGNSRNIKIDLPPFT
;
A
#
# COMPACT_ATOMS: atom_id res chain seq x y z
N MET A 1 -27.97 11.85 26.06
CA MET A 1 -27.52 11.52 24.70
C MET A 1 -26.16 12.10 24.29
N LYS A 2 -25.33 12.65 25.19
CA LYS A 2 -23.98 13.19 24.86
C LYS A 2 -22.81 12.29 25.28
N ASN A 3 -23.05 11.20 26.00
CA ASN A 3 -21.97 10.34 26.53
C ASN A 3 -21.59 9.15 25.66
N GLU A 4 -22.46 8.69 24.77
CA GLU A 4 -22.14 7.52 23.91
C GLU A 4 -21.16 7.83 22.79
N SER A 5 -21.14 9.05 22.26
CA SER A 5 -20.20 9.44 21.20
C SER A 5 -18.76 9.64 21.70
N VAL A 6 -18.60 9.98 22.96
CA VAL A 6 -17.30 10.17 23.60
C VAL A 6 -16.67 8.82 23.93
N ILE A 7 -17.46 7.87 24.43
CA ILE A 7 -17.00 6.51 24.76
C ILE A 7 -16.53 5.76 23.50
N LYS A 8 -17.27 5.88 22.38
CA LYS A 8 -16.83 5.30 21.09
C LYS A 8 -15.53 5.90 20.58
N LYS A 9 -15.28 7.17 20.81
CA LYS A 9 -14.06 7.85 20.36
C LYS A 9 -12.82 7.43 21.17
N TYR A 10 -12.99 7.18 22.46
CA TYR A 10 -11.91 6.69 23.32
C TYR A 10 -11.61 5.20 23.08
N SER A 11 -12.61 4.35 22.86
CA SER A 11 -12.39 2.93 22.52
C SER A 11 -11.65 2.75 21.19
N LEU A 12 -11.96 3.54 20.17
CA LEU A 12 -11.27 3.48 18.87
C LEU A 12 -9.79 3.93 18.95
N VAL A 13 -9.49 4.88 19.83
CA VAL A 13 -8.10 5.34 20.04
C VAL A 13 -7.30 4.31 20.84
N ASP A 14 -7.91 3.73 21.87
CA ASP A 14 -7.26 2.69 22.68
C ASP A 14 -7.06 1.39 21.90
N ASP A 15 -8.01 0.98 21.06
CA ASP A 15 -7.89 -0.19 20.20
C ASP A 15 -6.79 -0.01 19.15
N GLN A 16 -6.63 1.19 18.59
CA GLN A 16 -5.54 1.50 17.65
C GLN A 16 -4.17 1.54 18.33
N ILE A 17 -4.09 2.05 19.55
CA ILE A 17 -2.86 2.08 20.34
C ILE A 17 -2.45 0.67 20.76
N ILE A 18 -3.41 -0.16 21.20
CA ILE A 18 -3.17 -1.54 21.58
C ILE A 18 -2.76 -2.38 20.36
N ASP A 19 -3.42 -2.20 19.23
CA ASP A 19 -3.12 -2.92 17.98
C ASP A 19 -1.70 -2.59 17.47
N ASN A 20 -1.27 -1.35 17.58
CA ASN A 20 0.10 -0.92 17.23
C ASN A 20 1.18 -1.43 18.19
N THR A 21 0.85 -1.69 19.46
CA THR A 21 1.82 -2.21 20.47
C THR A 21 2.02 -3.72 20.40
N ILE A 22 1.11 -4.45 19.74
CA ILE A 22 1.14 -5.92 19.66
C ILE A 22 1.65 -6.42 18.31
N ARG A 23 1.64 -5.56 17.27
CA ARG A 23 2.13 -5.94 15.95
C ARG A 23 3.66 -5.93 15.91
N PRO A 24 4.30 -6.98 15.37
CA PRO A 24 5.73 -6.95 15.17
C PRO A 24 6.10 -5.82 14.20
N GLU A 25 7.13 -5.06 14.54
CA GLU A 25 7.65 -3.96 13.74
C GLU A 25 8.77 -4.42 12.80
N THR A 26 9.49 -5.47 13.19
CA THR A 26 10.59 -5.99 12.42
C THR A 26 10.31 -7.39 11.89
N ILE A 27 11.04 -7.79 10.85
CA ILE A 27 10.93 -9.11 10.27
C ILE A 27 11.36 -10.21 11.26
N ASP A 28 12.27 -9.91 12.15
CA ASP A 28 12.76 -10.86 13.15
C ASP A 28 11.73 -11.13 14.25
N GLU A 29 10.91 -10.14 14.59
CA GLU A 29 9.80 -10.26 15.54
C GLU A 29 8.59 -10.99 14.96
N TYR A 30 8.46 -11.03 13.62
CA TYR A 30 7.36 -11.70 12.96
C TYR A 30 7.43 -13.21 13.15
N ILE A 31 6.42 -13.78 13.79
CA ILE A 31 6.36 -15.21 14.16
C ILE A 31 5.56 -15.97 13.10
N GLY A 32 6.13 -17.07 12.60
CA GLY A 32 5.52 -17.95 11.62
C GLY A 32 6.01 -17.72 10.19
N GLN A 33 5.60 -18.58 9.27
CA GLN A 33 5.91 -18.53 7.85
C GLN A 33 7.41 -18.28 7.54
N THR A 34 8.27 -19.10 8.10
CA THR A 34 9.73 -18.94 8.06
C THR A 34 10.25 -18.73 6.63
N GLU A 35 9.76 -19.50 5.66
CA GLU A 35 10.17 -19.39 4.25
C GLU A 35 9.81 -18.02 3.65
N VAL A 36 8.59 -17.52 3.90
CA VAL A 36 8.16 -16.20 3.44
C VAL A 36 9.01 -15.10 4.07
N LYS A 37 9.28 -15.23 5.35
CA LYS A 37 10.12 -14.32 6.13
C LYS A 37 11.54 -14.22 5.56
N GLU A 38 12.18 -15.35 5.32
CA GLU A 38 13.53 -15.42 4.76
C GLU A 38 13.57 -14.83 3.34
N ASN A 39 12.59 -15.13 2.49
CA ASN A 39 12.50 -14.57 1.15
C ASN A 39 12.36 -13.05 1.17
N ILE A 40 11.45 -12.52 1.98
CA ILE A 40 11.27 -11.05 2.12
C ILE A 40 12.57 -10.40 2.59
N LYS A 41 13.25 -10.98 3.56
CA LYS A 41 14.52 -10.46 4.08
C LYS A 41 15.57 -10.34 2.97
N VAL A 42 15.74 -11.38 2.17
CA VAL A 42 16.67 -11.37 1.05
C VAL A 42 16.34 -10.29 0.02
N PHE A 43 15.06 -10.16 -0.35
CA PHE A 43 14.63 -9.16 -1.34
C PHE A 43 14.79 -7.74 -0.82
N VAL A 44 14.44 -7.49 0.43
CA VAL A 44 14.61 -6.17 1.06
C VAL A 44 16.08 -5.79 1.14
N GLU A 45 16.94 -6.69 1.58
CA GLU A 45 18.39 -6.46 1.64
C GLU A 45 18.97 -6.16 0.25
N ALA A 46 18.57 -6.92 -0.77
CA ALA A 46 19.01 -6.70 -2.15
C ALA A 46 18.56 -5.32 -2.68
N ALA A 47 17.33 -4.91 -2.42
CA ALA A 47 16.83 -3.58 -2.80
C ALA A 47 17.63 -2.46 -2.13
N LYS A 48 17.90 -2.60 -0.82
CA LYS A 48 18.71 -1.65 -0.05
C LYS A 48 20.13 -1.55 -0.59
N MET A 49 20.76 -2.67 -0.93
CA MET A 49 22.12 -2.69 -1.49
C MET A 49 22.19 -1.97 -2.85
N ARG A 50 21.15 -2.08 -3.67
CA ARG A 50 21.07 -1.37 -4.96
C ARG A 50 20.61 0.06 -4.84
N ASN A 51 20.11 0.46 -3.67
CA ASN A 51 19.44 1.75 -3.44
C ASN A 51 18.25 1.98 -4.40
N GLU A 52 17.46 0.96 -4.58
CA GLU A 52 16.29 0.92 -5.45
C GLU A 52 15.03 0.59 -4.63
N ALA A 53 13.86 0.92 -5.18
CA ALA A 53 12.59 0.43 -4.63
C ALA A 53 12.57 -1.11 -4.73
N LEU A 54 11.90 -1.75 -3.78
CA LEU A 54 11.65 -3.18 -3.86
C LEU A 54 10.69 -3.46 -5.02
N ASP A 55 10.87 -4.57 -5.71
CA ASP A 55 9.91 -5.06 -6.70
C ASP A 55 8.53 -5.25 -6.06
N HIS A 56 7.47 -5.09 -6.87
CA HIS A 56 6.11 -5.25 -6.37
C HIS A 56 5.85 -6.64 -5.81
N VAL A 57 5.16 -6.71 -4.69
CA VAL A 57 4.93 -7.94 -3.92
C VAL A 57 3.44 -8.26 -3.86
N LEU A 58 3.07 -9.48 -4.21
CA LEU A 58 1.74 -10.00 -3.99
C LEU A 58 1.72 -10.85 -2.71
N LEU A 59 0.98 -10.39 -1.71
CA LEU A 59 0.73 -11.14 -0.48
C LEU A 59 -0.59 -11.90 -0.63
N TYR A 60 -0.49 -13.20 -0.88
CA TYR A 60 -1.64 -14.07 -1.10
C TYR A 60 -1.84 -15.03 0.08
N GLY A 61 -3.09 -15.20 0.49
CA GLY A 61 -3.45 -16.13 1.54
C GLY A 61 -4.79 -15.80 2.21
N PRO A 62 -5.30 -16.72 3.06
CA PRO A 62 -6.54 -16.50 3.81
C PRO A 62 -6.41 -15.33 4.78
N PRO A 63 -7.55 -14.75 5.22
CA PRO A 63 -7.56 -13.67 6.20
C PRO A 63 -6.93 -14.11 7.52
N GLY A 64 -6.31 -13.18 8.26
CA GLY A 64 -5.73 -13.44 9.57
C GLY A 64 -4.30 -14.00 9.55
N LEU A 65 -3.65 -14.14 8.38
CA LEU A 65 -2.26 -14.58 8.27
C LEU A 65 -1.21 -13.44 8.30
N GLY A 66 -1.62 -12.23 8.64
CA GLY A 66 -0.69 -11.13 8.84
C GLY A 66 -0.20 -10.44 7.56
N LYS A 67 -0.95 -10.49 6.45
CA LYS A 67 -0.60 -9.81 5.19
C LYS A 67 -0.36 -8.31 5.41
N THR A 68 -1.26 -7.64 6.10
CA THR A 68 -1.13 -6.22 6.45
C THR A 68 0.12 -5.98 7.30
N THR A 69 0.35 -6.81 8.30
CA THR A 69 1.54 -6.72 9.15
C THR A 69 2.83 -6.87 8.35
N LEU A 70 2.89 -7.81 7.40
CA LEU A 70 4.04 -7.97 6.50
C LEU A 70 4.29 -6.73 5.65
N ALA A 71 3.25 -6.07 5.13
CA ALA A 71 3.41 -4.84 4.38
C ALA A 71 4.05 -3.72 5.21
N PHE A 72 3.63 -3.57 6.47
CA PHE A 72 4.25 -2.61 7.40
C PHE A 72 5.70 -2.96 7.73
N ILE A 73 6.00 -4.24 7.94
CA ILE A 73 7.36 -4.72 8.18
C ILE A 73 8.26 -4.41 6.97
N ILE A 74 7.80 -4.67 5.75
CA ILE A 74 8.54 -4.37 4.52
C ILE A 74 8.90 -2.88 4.47
N ALA A 75 7.94 -1.99 4.70
CA ALA A 75 8.18 -0.55 4.70
C ALA A 75 9.17 -0.13 5.81
N HIS A 76 9.02 -0.68 7.01
CA HIS A 76 9.92 -0.43 8.11
C HIS A 76 11.36 -0.88 7.80
N GLU A 77 11.54 -2.08 7.29
CA GLU A 77 12.85 -2.62 6.92
C GLU A 77 13.50 -1.84 5.76
N LEU A 78 12.71 -1.36 4.81
CA LEU A 78 13.18 -0.47 3.74
C LEU A 78 13.51 0.95 4.25
N GLY A 79 13.03 1.33 5.44
CA GLY A 79 13.19 2.68 6.00
C GLY A 79 12.37 3.73 5.24
N THR A 80 11.23 3.34 4.67
CA THR A 80 10.35 4.19 3.88
C THR A 80 8.97 4.32 4.50
N LYS A 81 8.18 5.25 3.98
CA LYS A 81 6.78 5.43 4.40
C LYS A 81 5.89 4.38 3.75
N ILE A 82 4.81 4.02 4.44
CA ILE A 82 3.75 3.19 3.88
C ILE A 82 2.47 4.00 3.75
N LYS A 83 1.81 3.88 2.60
CA LYS A 83 0.43 4.31 2.39
C LYS A 83 -0.45 3.09 2.21
N THR A 84 -1.63 3.15 2.77
CA THR A 84 -2.59 2.06 2.72
C THR A 84 -3.84 2.48 1.98
N ALA A 85 -4.34 1.61 1.13
CA ALA A 85 -5.60 1.75 0.44
C ALA A 85 -6.34 0.42 0.44
N SER A 86 -7.64 0.45 0.20
CA SER A 86 -8.46 -0.74 0.01
C SER A 86 -8.92 -0.79 -1.45
N GLY A 87 -8.81 -1.94 -2.09
CA GLY A 87 -9.27 -2.12 -3.47
C GLY A 87 -10.68 -1.60 -3.72
N PRO A 88 -11.69 -1.97 -2.88
CA PRO A 88 -13.04 -1.46 -3.03
C PRO A 88 -13.20 0.04 -2.85
N SER A 89 -12.30 0.72 -2.16
CA SER A 89 -12.38 2.16 -1.93
C SER A 89 -11.85 3.02 -3.09
N ILE A 90 -11.16 2.39 -4.03
CA ILE A 90 -10.66 3.05 -5.24
C ILE A 90 -11.71 2.90 -6.33
N GLU A 91 -12.63 3.85 -6.41
CA GLU A 91 -13.78 3.77 -7.31
C GLU A 91 -13.54 4.47 -8.65
N LYS A 92 -12.64 5.43 -8.69
CA LYS A 92 -12.36 6.26 -9.87
C LYS A 92 -10.86 6.29 -10.17
N THR A 93 -10.52 6.48 -11.44
CA THR A 93 -9.12 6.66 -11.85
C THR A 93 -8.46 7.86 -11.17
N GLY A 94 -9.23 8.91 -10.85
CA GLY A 94 -8.77 10.06 -10.08
C GLY A 94 -8.37 9.71 -8.65
N ASP A 95 -9.05 8.75 -8.00
CA ASP A 95 -8.69 8.30 -6.65
C ASP A 95 -7.33 7.61 -6.67
N LEU A 96 -7.11 6.72 -7.64
CA LEU A 96 -5.82 6.07 -7.85
C LEU A 96 -4.72 7.09 -8.18
N ALA A 97 -5.01 8.04 -9.07
CA ALA A 97 -4.07 9.10 -9.43
C ALA A 97 -3.65 9.93 -8.22
N ALA A 98 -4.58 10.30 -7.36
CA ALA A 98 -4.29 11.05 -6.13
C ALA A 98 -3.39 10.26 -5.17
N ILE A 99 -3.65 8.96 -4.99
CA ILE A 99 -2.83 8.09 -4.16
C ILE A 99 -1.41 8.00 -4.73
N LEU A 100 -1.26 7.63 -6.00
CA LEU A 100 0.04 7.43 -6.64
C LEU A 100 0.87 8.71 -6.72
N SER A 101 0.24 9.85 -7.04
CA SER A 101 0.93 11.15 -7.10
C SER A 101 1.38 11.66 -5.73
N SER A 102 0.88 11.09 -4.65
CA SER A 102 1.26 11.45 -3.28
C SER A 102 2.43 10.63 -2.72
N LEU A 103 2.94 9.64 -3.48
CA LEU A 103 4.07 8.82 -3.09
C LEU A 103 5.39 9.58 -3.27
N GLU A 104 6.33 9.30 -2.36
CA GLU A 104 7.72 9.72 -2.48
C GLU A 104 8.60 8.56 -3.01
N PRO A 105 9.80 8.83 -3.54
CA PRO A 105 10.68 7.77 -4.03
C PRO A 105 10.94 6.68 -2.98
N GLY A 106 10.67 5.43 -3.33
CA GLY A 106 10.85 4.27 -2.46
C GLY A 106 9.72 3.99 -1.49
N ASP A 107 8.65 4.79 -1.47
CA ASP A 107 7.49 4.54 -0.62
C ASP A 107 6.83 3.19 -0.95
N VAL A 108 6.17 2.63 0.05
CA VAL A 108 5.34 1.43 -0.08
C VAL A 108 3.88 1.82 -0.17
N LEU A 109 3.17 1.34 -1.17
CA LEU A 109 1.72 1.41 -1.27
C LEU A 109 1.13 0.02 -1.01
N PHE A 110 0.46 -0.16 0.11
CA PHE A 110 -0.27 -1.38 0.41
C PHE A 110 -1.73 -1.26 -0.03
N ILE A 111 -2.17 -2.12 -0.93
CA ILE A 111 -3.56 -2.22 -1.36
C ILE A 111 -4.16 -3.51 -0.82
N ASP A 112 -5.01 -3.38 0.19
CA ASP A 112 -5.76 -4.52 0.73
C ASP A 112 -6.92 -4.90 -0.18
N GLU A 113 -7.26 -6.18 -0.23
CA GLU A 113 -8.35 -6.72 -1.06
C GLU A 113 -8.25 -6.29 -2.54
N ILE A 114 -7.06 -6.33 -3.12
CA ILE A 114 -6.82 -5.89 -4.51
C ILE A 114 -7.72 -6.63 -5.53
N HIS A 115 -8.14 -7.86 -5.23
CA HIS A 115 -9.06 -8.65 -6.06
C HIS A 115 -10.47 -8.02 -6.18
N ARG A 116 -10.81 -7.08 -5.30
CA ARG A 116 -12.08 -6.32 -5.33
C ARG A 116 -11.96 -4.97 -6.02
N MET A 117 -10.80 -4.65 -6.56
CA MET A 117 -10.61 -3.44 -7.35
C MET A 117 -11.38 -3.55 -8.68
N PRO A 118 -12.06 -2.50 -9.14
CA PRO A 118 -12.69 -2.50 -10.45
C PRO A 118 -11.66 -2.71 -11.56
N ARG A 119 -12.01 -3.54 -12.56
CA ARG A 119 -11.08 -3.90 -13.64
C ARG A 119 -10.51 -2.70 -14.40
N TYR A 120 -11.32 -1.69 -14.65
CA TYR A 120 -10.86 -0.47 -15.33
C TYR A 120 -9.85 0.34 -14.52
N ILE A 121 -9.83 0.18 -13.19
CA ILE A 121 -8.79 0.76 -12.31
C ILE A 121 -7.51 -0.08 -12.40
N GLU A 122 -7.61 -1.41 -12.43
CA GLU A 122 -6.45 -2.29 -12.62
C GLU A 122 -5.73 -1.98 -13.94
N GLU A 123 -6.47 -1.73 -15.01
CA GLU A 123 -5.93 -1.36 -16.34
C GLU A 123 -5.10 -0.06 -16.31
N VAL A 124 -5.34 0.80 -15.34
CA VAL A 124 -4.56 2.03 -15.08
C VAL A 124 -3.40 1.77 -14.11
N LEU A 125 -3.63 0.91 -13.11
CA LEU A 125 -2.63 0.60 -12.08
C LEU A 125 -1.44 -0.17 -12.65
N TYR A 126 -1.66 -1.20 -13.48
CA TYR A 126 -0.58 -2.05 -13.96
C TYR A 126 0.48 -1.31 -14.77
N PRO A 127 0.14 -0.43 -15.75
CA PRO A 127 1.13 0.41 -16.41
C PRO A 127 1.85 1.35 -15.44
N ALA A 128 1.17 1.86 -14.42
CA ALA A 128 1.79 2.70 -13.40
C ALA A 128 2.82 1.93 -12.56
N MET A 129 2.59 0.66 -12.28
CA MET A 129 3.54 -0.22 -11.59
C MET A 129 4.74 -0.59 -12.48
N GLU A 130 4.51 -0.81 -13.77
CA GLU A 130 5.54 -1.25 -14.70
C GLU A 130 6.44 -0.10 -15.15
N ASP A 131 5.84 1.02 -15.55
CA ASP A 131 6.54 2.16 -16.17
C ASP A 131 6.72 3.37 -15.25
N PHE A 132 6.20 3.31 -14.01
CA PHE A 132 6.15 4.45 -13.09
C PHE A 132 5.59 5.72 -13.75
N SER A 133 4.52 5.54 -14.50
CA SER A 133 3.80 6.63 -15.15
C SER A 133 2.30 6.36 -15.18
N LEU A 134 1.52 7.41 -15.14
CA LEU A 134 0.07 7.34 -15.11
C LEU A 134 -0.50 8.19 -16.25
N ASP A 135 -1.33 7.58 -17.10
CA ASP A 135 -2.08 8.27 -18.13
C ASP A 135 -3.51 8.53 -17.63
N ILE A 136 -3.87 9.80 -17.51
CA ILE A 136 -5.22 10.21 -17.10
C ILE A 136 -5.86 11.09 -18.15
N ILE A 137 -7.17 10.90 -18.33
CA ILE A 137 -7.97 11.74 -19.20
C ILE A 137 -8.61 12.84 -18.34
N VAL A 138 -8.27 14.08 -18.62
CA VAL A 138 -8.82 15.26 -17.94
C VAL A 138 -9.62 16.09 -18.91
N GLY A 139 -10.82 16.49 -18.52
CA GLY A 139 -11.71 17.34 -19.30
C GLY A 139 -13.14 16.81 -19.38
N SER A 140 -14.01 17.61 -19.95
CA SER A 140 -15.42 17.27 -20.24
C SER A 140 -15.58 16.79 -21.68
N GLU A 141 -16.75 16.22 -21.99
CA GLU A 141 -17.13 15.79 -23.35
C GLU A 141 -16.80 16.85 -24.38
N GLY A 142 -15.96 16.48 -25.37
CA GLY A 142 -15.55 17.38 -26.47
C GLY A 142 -14.23 18.13 -26.24
N ASN A 143 -13.66 18.13 -25.07
CA ASN A 143 -12.38 18.79 -24.75
C ASN A 143 -11.49 17.99 -23.80
N SER A 144 -11.49 16.68 -23.95
CA SER A 144 -10.65 15.78 -23.14
C SER A 144 -9.19 15.81 -23.61
N ARG A 145 -8.26 15.88 -22.66
CA ARG A 145 -6.82 15.76 -22.90
C ARG A 145 -6.28 14.57 -22.13
N ASN A 146 -5.42 13.80 -22.77
CA ASN A 146 -4.63 12.79 -22.08
C ASN A 146 -3.40 13.46 -21.47
N ILE A 147 -3.21 13.29 -20.16
CA ILE A 147 -2.08 13.82 -19.41
C ILE A 147 -1.30 12.64 -18.88
N LYS A 148 -0.02 12.58 -19.22
CA LYS A 148 0.93 11.64 -18.63
C LYS A 148 1.57 12.27 -17.40
N ILE A 149 1.51 11.56 -16.27
CA ILE A 149 2.11 11.94 -15.00
C ILE A 149 3.24 10.95 -14.72
N ASP A 150 4.46 11.44 -14.54
CA ASP A 150 5.57 10.62 -14.08
C ASP A 150 5.45 10.39 -12.57
N LEU A 151 5.65 9.15 -12.15
CA LEU A 151 5.59 8.72 -10.76
C LEU A 151 7.00 8.41 -10.26
N PRO A 152 7.30 8.63 -8.97
CA PRO A 152 8.52 8.13 -8.38
C PRO A 152 8.49 6.59 -8.35
N PRO A 153 9.65 5.91 -8.37
CA PRO A 153 9.71 4.48 -8.11
C PRO A 153 9.12 4.15 -6.75
N PHE A 154 8.22 3.19 -6.68
CA PHE A 154 7.52 2.75 -5.47
C PHE A 154 7.36 1.23 -5.46
N THR A 155 7.03 0.68 -4.28
CA THR A 155 6.73 -0.74 -4.08
C THR A 155 5.25 -0.94 -3.84
#